data_1dd02cb8b0fda27a1b880dac87c46287
#
_entry.id   1dd02cb8b0fda27a1b880dac87c46287
#
_cell.length_a   1.000
_cell.length_b   1.000
_cell.length_c   1.000
_cell.angle_alpha   90.00
_cell.angle_beta   90.00
_cell.angle_gamma   90.00
#
_symmetry.space_group_name_H-M   'P 1'
#
loop_
_entity.id
_entity.type
_entity.pdbx_description
1 polymer ?
#
loop_
_entity_poly.entity_id
_entity_poly.type
_entity_poly.pdbx_seq_one_letter_code
_entity_poly.pdbx_strand_id
1 'polypeptide(L)'
;CCACANGCPVQAITMREDKDGFVYPYINSDSCIECGKCKRICDGRYKKYTDDFVAKSFAVWSKDKDIRYESTSGGAFSEFAKEILSQGGVVAGAAYDEHNGVEHVGIDAADKLSVIRQSKYVQCNSKNIYKQIKDIVVQGRLTLFCGTPCQVAALRSYLDKEYENLIYMDFICLGVNSPKALKAWLTEVETEEKCRVNRVWFKYKKYGWHRSPLCTRLDLDNGKQKIYFDKDNKFMRGYIHYHLYIRPSCTHCAFKGLDHGTDVMLADFWGLQSADDNGTSLVIVNSKKGNQLFEKIKENLYSREEDFS
;
A
#
# COMPACT_ATOMS: atom_id res chain seq x y z
N CYS A 1 11.89 0.40 3.71
CA CYS A 1 11.59 -0.17 2.36
C CYS A 1 12.31 -1.50 2.08
N CYS A 2 13.28 -1.93 2.90
CA CYS A 2 14.04 -3.18 2.77
C CYS A 2 14.86 -3.39 1.46
N ALA A 3 14.90 -2.43 0.53
CA ALA A 3 15.57 -2.61 -0.76
C ALA A 3 17.08 -2.89 -0.62
N CYS A 4 17.76 -2.24 0.32
CA CYS A 4 19.17 -2.49 0.62
C CYS A 4 19.42 -3.94 1.10
N ALA A 5 18.54 -4.48 1.94
CA ALA A 5 18.61 -5.86 2.41
C ALA A 5 18.37 -6.85 1.26
N ASN A 6 17.33 -6.62 0.43
CA ASN A 6 17.06 -7.42 -0.78
C ASN A 6 18.24 -7.42 -1.77
N GLY A 7 18.95 -6.28 -1.87
CA GLY A 7 20.05 -6.09 -2.82
C GLY A 7 21.42 -6.55 -2.33
N CYS A 8 21.57 -6.89 -1.03
CA CYS A 8 22.87 -7.29 -0.49
C CYS A 8 23.31 -8.66 -1.00
N PRO A 9 24.40 -8.77 -1.76
CA PRO A 9 24.82 -10.04 -2.37
C PRO A 9 25.29 -11.09 -1.33
N VAL A 10 25.74 -10.63 -0.17
CA VAL A 10 26.25 -11.49 0.92
C VAL A 10 25.31 -11.52 2.13
N GLN A 11 24.09 -10.96 2.00
CA GLN A 11 23.08 -10.93 3.04
C GLN A 11 23.55 -10.31 4.39
N ALA A 12 24.51 -9.40 4.33
CA ALA A 12 25.06 -8.71 5.51
C ALA A 12 24.11 -7.69 6.14
N ILE A 13 22.89 -7.49 5.57
CA ILE A 13 21.93 -6.49 6.04
C ILE A 13 20.70 -7.18 6.62
N THR A 14 20.47 -7.00 7.91
CA THR A 14 19.24 -7.40 8.60
C THR A 14 18.38 -6.19 8.90
N MET A 15 17.07 -6.40 8.95
CA MET A 15 16.12 -5.36 9.31
C MET A 15 15.79 -5.51 10.80
N ARG A 16 16.04 -4.47 11.60
CA ARG A 16 15.84 -4.49 13.07
C ARG A 16 14.90 -3.40 13.50
N GLU A 17 14.08 -3.67 14.49
CA GLU A 17 13.23 -2.67 15.13
C GLU A 17 14.06 -1.74 16.01
N ASP A 18 13.71 -0.45 15.98
CA ASP A 18 14.19 0.53 16.95
C ASP A 18 13.28 0.56 18.20
N LYS A 19 13.59 1.44 19.13
CA LYS A 19 12.82 1.62 20.39
C LYS A 19 11.34 1.97 20.17
N ASP A 20 11.02 2.60 19.04
CA ASP A 20 9.68 3.04 18.67
C ASP A 20 8.93 2.03 17.78
N GLY A 21 9.56 0.88 17.49
CA GLY A 21 9.00 -0.21 16.72
C GLY A 21 9.10 -0.04 15.20
N PHE A 22 9.89 0.93 14.72
CA PHE A 22 10.15 1.07 13.30
C PHE A 22 11.34 0.21 12.87
N VAL A 23 11.20 -0.38 11.69
CA VAL A 23 12.21 -1.28 11.14
C VAL A 23 13.24 -0.51 10.31
N TYR A 24 14.52 -0.67 10.67
CA TYR A 24 15.68 -0.06 10.00
C TYR A 24 16.73 -1.10 9.61
N PRO A 25 17.57 -0.82 8.57
CA PRO A 25 18.65 -1.72 8.19
C PRO A 25 19.79 -1.67 9.22
N TYR A 26 20.28 -2.84 9.58
CA TYR A 26 21.51 -3.04 10.36
C TYR A 26 22.52 -3.81 9.50
N ILE A 27 23.73 -3.29 9.36
CA ILE A 27 24.80 -3.90 8.56
C ILE A 27 25.72 -4.66 9.53
N ASN A 28 25.90 -5.96 9.28
CA ASN A 28 26.92 -6.74 9.96
C ASN A 28 28.27 -6.47 9.26
N SER A 29 29.20 -5.81 9.98
CA SER A 29 30.53 -5.45 9.47
C SER A 29 31.37 -6.68 9.12
N ASP A 30 31.24 -7.77 9.87
CA ASP A 30 32.08 -8.96 9.69
C ASP A 30 31.76 -9.73 8.39
N SER A 31 30.53 -9.61 7.90
CA SER A 31 30.08 -10.21 6.64
C SER A 31 29.98 -9.22 5.49
N CYS A 32 30.16 -7.93 5.75
CA CYS A 32 30.06 -6.88 4.73
C CYS A 32 31.33 -6.82 3.87
N ILE A 33 31.18 -6.97 2.55
CA ILE A 33 32.28 -6.87 1.59
C ILE A 33 32.44 -5.44 1.02
N GLU A 34 31.84 -4.44 1.61
CA GLU A 34 31.92 -3.01 1.26
C GLU A 34 31.65 -2.66 -0.21
N CYS A 35 30.89 -3.47 -0.94
CA CYS A 35 30.63 -3.31 -2.39
C CYS A 35 29.78 -2.06 -2.73
N GLY A 36 29.24 -1.33 -1.78
CA GLY A 36 28.46 -0.13 -1.93
C GLY A 36 27.08 -0.28 -2.60
N LYS A 37 26.66 -1.53 -2.94
CA LYS A 37 25.40 -1.77 -3.65
C LYS A 37 24.17 -1.28 -2.87
N CYS A 38 24.15 -1.45 -1.57
CA CYS A 38 23.06 -0.98 -0.71
C CYS A 38 22.93 0.56 -0.74
N LYS A 39 24.05 1.28 -0.81
CA LYS A 39 24.05 2.74 -0.94
C LYS A 39 23.51 3.14 -2.32
N ARG A 40 24.00 2.54 -3.42
CA ARG A 40 23.49 2.82 -4.77
C ARG A 40 21.97 2.60 -4.87
N ILE A 41 21.45 1.51 -4.30
CA ILE A 41 20.00 1.24 -4.27
C ILE A 41 19.28 2.32 -3.45
N CYS A 42 19.83 2.74 -2.32
CA CYS A 42 19.22 3.77 -1.49
C CYS A 42 19.16 5.13 -2.19
N ASP A 43 20.28 5.53 -2.81
CA ASP A 43 20.39 6.81 -3.54
C ASP A 43 19.58 6.79 -4.84
N GLY A 44 19.51 5.66 -5.54
CA GLY A 44 18.74 5.48 -6.76
C GLY A 44 17.23 5.68 -6.62
N ARG A 45 16.69 5.60 -5.39
CA ARG A 45 15.27 5.89 -5.14
C ARG A 45 14.86 7.33 -5.47
N TYR A 46 15.82 8.26 -5.48
CA TYR A 46 15.57 9.66 -5.78
C TYR A 46 15.72 9.99 -7.25
N LYS A 47 15.99 8.98 -8.10
CA LYS A 47 16.03 9.16 -9.55
C LYS A 47 14.63 9.52 -10.05
N LYS A 48 14.53 10.60 -10.82
CA LYS A 48 13.29 10.96 -11.48
C LYS A 48 13.06 10.04 -12.67
N TYR A 49 11.81 9.59 -12.80
CA TYR A 49 11.33 8.84 -13.95
C TYR A 49 10.35 9.73 -14.69
N THR A 50 10.55 9.91 -15.97
CA THR A 50 9.68 10.71 -16.84
C THR A 50 9.08 9.78 -17.89
N ASP A 51 7.82 9.97 -18.17
CA ASP A 51 7.09 9.42 -19.32
C ASP A 51 6.59 10.62 -20.15
N ASP A 52 6.56 10.50 -21.46
CA ASP A 52 5.99 11.53 -22.34
C ASP A 52 4.45 11.55 -22.30
N PHE A 53 3.85 10.70 -21.49
CA PHE A 53 2.42 10.62 -21.31
C PHE A 53 1.93 11.78 -20.45
N VAL A 54 0.92 12.50 -20.95
CA VAL A 54 0.25 13.53 -20.17
C VAL A 54 -0.67 12.85 -19.15
N ALA A 55 -0.39 13.08 -17.87
CA ALA A 55 -1.17 12.48 -16.78
C ALA A 55 -2.66 12.84 -16.90
N LYS A 56 -3.52 11.84 -16.61
CA LYS A 56 -4.97 11.99 -16.59
C LYS A 56 -5.53 11.58 -15.24
N SER A 57 -6.53 12.30 -14.76
CA SER A 57 -7.17 11.99 -13.48
C SER A 57 -8.64 11.67 -13.63
N PHE A 58 -9.10 10.71 -12.83
CA PHE A 58 -10.47 10.19 -12.91
C PHE A 58 -11.05 10.01 -11.51
N ALA A 59 -12.32 10.41 -11.36
CA ALA A 59 -13.17 9.94 -10.27
C ALA A 59 -13.75 8.59 -10.66
N VAL A 60 -13.48 7.53 -9.87
CA VAL A 60 -13.94 6.19 -10.22
C VAL A 60 -14.49 5.40 -9.03
N TRP A 61 -15.45 4.51 -9.33
CA TRP A 61 -15.87 3.46 -8.40
C TRP A 61 -16.30 2.21 -9.15
N SER A 62 -16.13 1.06 -8.50
CA SER A 62 -16.53 -0.23 -9.07
C SER A 62 -18.04 -0.33 -9.25
N LYS A 63 -18.49 -0.93 -10.35
CA LYS A 63 -19.88 -1.32 -10.58
C LYS A 63 -20.32 -2.47 -9.68
N ASP A 64 -19.36 -3.28 -9.23
CA ASP A 64 -19.56 -4.32 -8.24
C ASP A 64 -19.67 -3.68 -6.84
N LYS A 65 -20.87 -3.76 -6.25
CA LYS A 65 -21.18 -3.14 -4.96
C LYS A 65 -20.39 -3.75 -3.80
N ASP A 66 -20.09 -5.04 -3.86
CA ASP A 66 -19.34 -5.75 -2.80
C ASP A 66 -17.86 -5.35 -2.86
N ILE A 67 -17.28 -5.27 -4.05
CA ILE A 67 -15.92 -4.73 -4.23
C ILE A 67 -15.83 -3.30 -3.71
N ARG A 68 -16.79 -2.46 -4.08
CA ARG A 68 -16.82 -1.07 -3.62
C ARG A 68 -16.94 -0.98 -2.11
N TYR A 69 -17.85 -1.75 -1.51
CA TYR A 69 -18.07 -1.74 -0.05
C TYR A 69 -16.85 -2.24 0.72
N GLU A 70 -16.27 -3.36 0.29
CA GLU A 70 -15.11 -3.97 0.95
C GLU A 70 -13.78 -3.25 0.69
N SER A 71 -13.75 -2.27 -0.20
CA SER A 71 -12.57 -1.45 -0.45
C SER A 71 -12.54 -0.21 0.45
N THR A 72 -11.35 0.37 0.64
CA THR A 72 -11.16 1.61 1.41
C THR A 72 -11.92 2.78 0.82
N SER A 73 -11.95 2.86 -0.53
CA SER A 73 -12.59 3.93 -1.31
C SER A 73 -13.53 3.34 -2.37
N GLY A 74 -13.41 3.74 -3.63
CA GLY A 74 -14.26 3.31 -4.74
C GLY A 74 -14.00 1.89 -5.27
N GLY A 75 -12.92 1.22 -4.88
CA GLY A 75 -12.62 -0.15 -5.32
C GLY A 75 -11.65 -0.26 -6.50
N ALA A 76 -11.07 0.85 -6.97
CA ALA A 76 -10.18 0.87 -8.14
C ALA A 76 -9.04 -0.15 -8.05
N PHE A 77 -8.33 -0.25 -6.91
CA PHE A 77 -7.26 -1.24 -6.72
C PHE A 77 -7.72 -2.66 -7.05
N SER A 78 -8.92 -3.03 -6.58
CA SER A 78 -9.45 -4.38 -6.80
C SER A 78 -9.73 -4.66 -8.26
N GLU A 79 -10.23 -3.69 -9.03
CA GLU A 79 -10.49 -3.88 -10.46
C GLU A 79 -9.18 -3.99 -11.26
N PHE A 80 -8.17 -3.16 -10.96
CA PHE A 80 -6.84 -3.32 -11.54
C PHE A 80 -6.23 -4.69 -11.21
N ALA A 81 -6.32 -5.13 -9.96
CA ALA A 81 -5.78 -6.40 -9.51
C ALA A 81 -6.49 -7.59 -10.20
N LYS A 82 -7.82 -7.56 -10.33
CA LYS A 82 -8.60 -8.59 -11.04
C LYS A 82 -8.14 -8.73 -12.49
N GLU A 83 -7.91 -7.61 -13.19
CA GLU A 83 -7.45 -7.62 -14.58
C GLU A 83 -6.08 -8.30 -14.72
N ILE A 84 -5.12 -7.98 -13.83
CA ILE A 84 -3.80 -8.62 -13.81
C ILE A 84 -3.93 -10.13 -13.55
N LEU A 85 -4.74 -10.51 -12.56
CA LEU A 85 -4.93 -11.91 -12.17
C LEU A 85 -5.64 -12.71 -13.25
N SER A 86 -6.60 -12.13 -13.99
CA SER A 86 -7.31 -12.78 -15.09
C SER A 86 -6.39 -13.16 -16.25
N GLN A 87 -5.30 -12.41 -16.44
CA GLN A 87 -4.24 -12.70 -17.41
C GLN A 87 -3.17 -13.68 -16.88
N GLY A 88 -3.39 -14.34 -15.75
CA GLY A 88 -2.41 -15.22 -15.11
C GLY A 88 -1.22 -14.48 -14.48
N GLY A 89 -1.37 -13.19 -14.25
CA GLY A 89 -0.35 -12.34 -13.64
C GLY A 89 -0.23 -12.53 -12.12
N VAL A 90 0.60 -11.68 -11.51
CA VAL A 90 0.82 -11.61 -10.06
C VAL A 90 0.53 -10.20 -9.56
N VAL A 91 -0.14 -10.09 -8.44
CA VAL A 91 -0.35 -8.81 -7.75
C VAL A 91 0.35 -8.85 -6.41
N ALA A 92 1.28 -7.93 -6.19
CA ALA A 92 1.97 -7.77 -4.92
C ALA A 92 1.40 -6.56 -4.17
N GLY A 93 0.99 -6.77 -2.92
CA GLY A 93 0.40 -5.75 -2.07
C GLY A 93 0.63 -6.03 -0.58
N ALA A 94 0.20 -5.10 0.26
CA ALA A 94 0.32 -5.24 1.71
C ALA A 94 -0.77 -6.16 2.29
N ALA A 95 -0.39 -7.09 3.14
CA ALA A 95 -1.28 -8.01 3.86
C ALA A 95 -1.00 -7.99 5.35
N TYR A 96 -1.97 -8.40 6.18
CA TYR A 96 -1.72 -8.72 7.58
C TYR A 96 -1.11 -10.12 7.68
N ASP A 97 -0.13 -10.27 8.57
CA ASP A 97 0.34 -11.57 9.05
C ASP A 97 -0.57 -12.09 10.19
N GLU A 98 -0.26 -13.27 10.72
CA GLU A 98 -1.00 -13.93 11.80
C GLU A 98 -1.02 -13.18 13.15
N HIS A 99 -0.18 -12.15 13.28
CA HIS A 99 -0.07 -11.30 14.47
C HIS A 99 -0.49 -9.85 14.21
N ASN A 100 -1.24 -9.58 13.14
CA ASN A 100 -1.62 -8.25 12.68
C ASN A 100 -0.42 -7.32 12.35
N GLY A 101 0.78 -7.88 12.15
CA GLY A 101 1.87 -7.19 11.47
C GLY A 101 1.53 -7.02 9.99
N VAL A 102 2.19 -6.09 9.30
CA VAL A 102 1.94 -5.84 7.87
C VAL A 102 3.17 -6.16 7.05
N GLU A 103 2.97 -6.98 6.03
CA GLU A 103 4.03 -7.37 5.10
C GLU A 103 3.56 -7.34 3.65
N HIS A 104 4.50 -7.26 2.70
CA HIS A 104 4.18 -7.47 1.29
C HIS A 104 4.10 -8.96 0.96
N VAL A 105 3.04 -9.31 0.26
CA VAL A 105 2.85 -10.65 -0.32
C VAL A 105 2.48 -10.55 -1.79
N GLY A 106 2.84 -11.56 -2.58
CA GLY A 106 2.36 -11.75 -3.95
C GLY A 106 1.19 -12.73 -3.97
N ILE A 107 0.14 -12.42 -4.70
CA ILE A 107 -0.98 -13.31 -4.99
C ILE A 107 -1.10 -13.54 -6.49
N ASP A 108 -1.57 -14.71 -6.89
CA ASP A 108 -1.72 -15.14 -8.28
C ASP A 108 -3.10 -15.73 -8.59
N ALA A 109 -4.05 -15.59 -7.66
CA ALA A 109 -5.42 -16.06 -7.81
C ALA A 109 -6.41 -15.03 -7.24
N ALA A 110 -7.56 -14.87 -7.90
CA ALA A 110 -8.55 -13.86 -7.59
C ALA A 110 -9.24 -14.06 -6.22
N ASP A 111 -9.37 -15.30 -5.77
CA ASP A 111 -9.91 -15.66 -4.44
C ASP A 111 -9.03 -15.15 -3.28
N LYS A 112 -7.73 -14.91 -3.54
CA LYS A 112 -6.79 -14.35 -2.57
C LYS A 112 -6.80 -12.81 -2.51
N LEU A 113 -7.56 -12.13 -3.38
CA LEU A 113 -7.53 -10.66 -3.48
C LEU A 113 -7.91 -9.97 -2.16
N SER A 114 -8.81 -10.55 -1.38
CA SER A 114 -9.22 -10.02 -0.08
C SER A 114 -8.06 -9.84 0.91
N VAL A 115 -6.99 -10.62 0.78
CA VAL A 115 -5.80 -10.59 1.66
C VAL A 115 -5.05 -9.26 1.53
N ILE A 116 -4.93 -8.74 0.30
CA ILE A 116 -4.18 -7.51 0.00
C ILE A 116 -5.08 -6.28 -0.19
N ARG A 117 -6.41 -6.45 -0.15
CA ARG A 117 -7.39 -5.36 -0.22
C ARG A 117 -7.37 -4.54 1.08
N GLN A 118 -7.82 -3.31 1.02
CA GLN A 118 -7.93 -2.36 2.12
C GLN A 118 -6.59 -1.76 2.57
N SER A 119 -6.68 -0.56 3.16
CA SER A 119 -5.51 0.16 3.69
C SER A 119 -5.09 -0.40 5.05
N LYS A 120 -3.79 -0.55 5.24
CA LYS A 120 -3.15 -0.93 6.50
C LYS A 120 -2.28 0.23 6.96
N TYR A 121 -2.72 0.94 8.00
CA TYR A 121 -2.10 2.19 8.45
C TYR A 121 -0.93 1.95 9.40
N VAL A 122 0.05 1.15 8.97
CA VAL A 122 1.26 0.83 9.73
C VAL A 122 2.43 0.57 8.79
N GLN A 123 3.66 0.67 9.27
CA GLN A 123 4.83 0.34 8.47
C GLN A 123 4.75 -1.11 7.98
N CYS A 124 4.77 -1.28 6.65
CA CYS A 124 4.83 -2.58 6.00
C CYS A 124 6.28 -3.08 5.92
N ASN A 125 6.50 -4.32 6.33
CA ASN A 125 7.77 -5.01 6.12
C ASN A 125 7.79 -5.60 4.70
N SER A 126 8.64 -5.07 3.83
CA SER A 126 8.73 -5.56 2.45
C SER A 126 9.45 -6.91 2.33
N LYS A 127 10.00 -7.46 3.42
CA LYS A 127 10.72 -8.75 3.41
C LYS A 127 11.58 -8.90 2.13
N ASN A 128 11.38 -9.96 1.36
CA ASN A 128 12.10 -10.27 0.12
C ASN A 128 11.25 -10.05 -1.15
N ILE A 129 10.16 -9.27 -1.05
CA ILE A 129 9.22 -9.09 -2.16
C ILE A 129 9.89 -8.54 -3.43
N TYR A 130 10.88 -7.68 -3.32
CA TYR A 130 11.57 -7.11 -4.49
C TYR A 130 12.36 -8.17 -5.27
N LYS A 131 12.96 -9.13 -4.54
CA LYS A 131 13.61 -10.28 -5.18
C LYS A 131 12.60 -11.17 -5.88
N GLN A 132 11.48 -11.49 -5.20
CA GLN A 132 10.41 -12.30 -5.78
C GLN A 132 9.84 -11.64 -7.05
N ILE A 133 9.55 -10.34 -7.01
CA ILE A 133 9.07 -9.60 -8.20
C ILE A 133 10.09 -9.67 -9.33
N LYS A 134 11.38 -9.47 -9.04
CA LYS A 134 12.43 -9.60 -10.06
C LYS A 134 12.41 -10.96 -10.73
N ASP A 135 12.32 -12.04 -9.95
CA ASP A 135 12.31 -13.41 -10.47
C ASP A 135 11.07 -13.65 -11.35
N ILE A 136 9.91 -13.11 -10.97
CA ILE A 136 8.65 -13.23 -11.71
C ILE A 136 8.68 -12.44 -13.03
N VAL A 137 9.13 -11.17 -13.00
CA VAL A 137 9.12 -10.32 -14.20
C VAL A 137 10.18 -10.75 -15.23
N VAL A 138 11.31 -11.31 -14.78
CA VAL A 138 12.33 -11.87 -15.68
C VAL A 138 11.81 -13.09 -16.44
N GLN A 139 10.87 -13.84 -15.85
CA GLN A 139 10.17 -14.95 -16.50
C GLN A 139 9.07 -14.49 -17.47
N GLY A 140 8.88 -13.17 -17.65
CA GLY A 140 7.89 -12.61 -18.56
C GLY A 140 6.47 -12.52 -17.99
N ARG A 141 6.25 -12.90 -16.73
CA ARG A 141 4.92 -12.90 -16.13
C ARG A 141 4.48 -11.48 -15.79
N LEU A 142 3.26 -11.11 -16.17
CA LEU A 142 2.67 -9.80 -15.87
C LEU A 142 2.55 -9.61 -14.35
N THR A 143 3.01 -8.46 -13.86
CA THR A 143 3.05 -8.20 -12.42
C THR A 143 2.57 -6.78 -12.12
N LEU A 144 1.75 -6.64 -11.08
CA LEU A 144 1.41 -5.35 -10.49
C LEU A 144 1.99 -5.27 -9.07
N PHE A 145 2.78 -4.26 -8.80
CA PHE A 145 3.25 -3.95 -7.45
C PHE A 145 2.52 -2.72 -6.93
N CYS A 146 1.80 -2.86 -5.82
CA CYS A 146 1.15 -1.76 -5.11
C CYS A 146 1.82 -1.52 -3.76
N GLY A 147 2.35 -0.32 -3.57
CA GLY A 147 3.01 0.08 -2.32
C GLY A 147 2.96 1.59 -2.09
N THR A 148 3.54 2.05 -0.99
CA THR A 148 3.74 3.49 -0.79
C THR A 148 4.70 4.04 -1.85
N PRO A 149 4.67 5.36 -2.17
CA PRO A 149 5.57 5.96 -3.17
C PRO A 149 7.05 5.62 -2.93
N CYS A 150 7.50 5.68 -1.68
CA CYS A 150 8.88 5.32 -1.33
C CYS A 150 9.20 3.82 -1.50
N GLN A 151 8.21 2.93 -1.47
CA GLN A 151 8.39 1.50 -1.74
C GLN A 151 8.43 1.21 -3.24
N VAL A 152 7.62 1.90 -4.04
CA VAL A 152 7.71 1.86 -5.51
C VAL A 152 9.07 2.35 -5.98
N ALA A 153 9.51 3.52 -5.50
CA ALA A 153 10.83 4.05 -5.81
C ALA A 153 11.96 3.09 -5.40
N ALA A 154 11.78 2.37 -4.28
CA ALA A 154 12.73 1.37 -3.81
C ALA A 154 12.77 0.13 -4.71
N LEU A 155 11.63 -0.34 -5.22
CA LEU A 155 11.57 -1.46 -6.18
C LEU A 155 12.24 -1.07 -7.50
N ARG A 156 11.93 0.12 -8.05
CA ARG A 156 12.59 0.61 -9.28
C ARG A 156 14.10 0.67 -9.12
N SER A 157 14.59 1.25 -8.02
CA SER A 157 16.02 1.33 -7.76
C SER A 157 16.68 -0.03 -7.54
N TYR A 158 15.96 -1.00 -6.96
CA TYR A 158 16.45 -2.37 -6.79
C TYR A 158 16.58 -3.11 -8.11
N LEU A 159 15.60 -2.94 -9.02
CA LEU A 159 15.59 -3.57 -10.33
C LEU A 159 16.62 -2.95 -11.30
N ASP A 160 16.88 -1.66 -11.18
CA ASP A 160 17.81 -0.87 -11.97
C ASP A 160 17.59 -0.96 -13.49
N LYS A 161 16.39 -1.35 -13.91
CA LYS A 161 15.90 -1.32 -15.29
C LYS A 161 14.38 -1.37 -15.32
N GLU A 162 13.78 -0.90 -16.41
CA GLU A 162 12.35 -1.00 -16.67
C GLU A 162 11.97 -2.37 -17.24
N TYR A 163 10.76 -2.80 -16.91
CA TYR A 163 10.14 -4.03 -17.41
C TYR A 163 8.74 -3.70 -17.94
N GLU A 164 8.46 -4.06 -19.18
CA GLU A 164 7.15 -3.82 -19.80
C GLU A 164 6.02 -4.59 -19.11
N ASN A 165 6.34 -5.75 -18.54
CA ASN A 165 5.41 -6.61 -17.82
C ASN A 165 5.32 -6.30 -16.31
N LEU A 166 5.82 -5.12 -15.85
CA LEU A 166 5.68 -4.66 -14.48
C LEU A 166 4.95 -3.32 -14.44
N ILE A 167 3.82 -3.31 -13.73
CA ILE A 167 3.03 -2.11 -13.44
C ILE A 167 3.35 -1.64 -12.03
N TYR A 168 3.72 -0.37 -11.91
CA TYR A 168 3.95 0.30 -10.63
C TYR A 168 2.70 1.07 -10.21
N MET A 169 2.15 0.72 -9.07
CA MET A 169 1.01 1.42 -8.49
C MET A 169 1.36 1.93 -7.10
N ASP A 170 1.02 3.17 -6.82
CA ASP A 170 1.10 3.72 -5.48
C ASP A 170 -0.18 4.44 -5.06
N PHE A 171 -0.13 5.13 -3.94
CA PHE A 171 -1.25 5.90 -3.42
C PHE A 171 -0.74 7.11 -2.63
N ILE A 172 -1.57 8.16 -2.55
CA ILE A 172 -1.27 9.33 -1.71
C ILE A 172 -1.08 8.87 -0.27
N CYS A 173 0.11 9.11 0.27
CA CYS A 173 0.55 8.59 1.56
C CYS A 173 0.82 9.74 2.56
N LEU A 174 0.07 9.74 3.67
CA LEU A 174 0.30 10.69 4.79
C LEU A 174 1.59 10.35 5.56
N GLY A 175 1.89 9.06 5.68
CA GLY A 175 2.99 8.48 6.44
C GLY A 175 2.59 7.12 7.00
N VAL A 176 3.56 6.38 7.55
CA VAL A 176 3.32 5.06 8.15
C VAL A 176 3.46 5.13 9.66
N ASN A 177 2.53 4.51 10.37
CA ASN A 177 2.58 4.41 11.82
C ASN A 177 3.52 3.31 12.30
N SER A 178 3.92 3.40 13.56
CA SER A 178 4.69 2.39 14.25
C SER A 178 3.93 1.07 14.38
N PRO A 179 4.52 -0.07 14.00
CA PRO A 179 3.96 -1.40 14.29
C PRO A 179 3.75 -1.63 15.78
N LYS A 180 4.66 -1.12 16.62
CA LYS A 180 4.55 -1.20 18.09
C LYS A 180 3.33 -0.46 18.64
N ALA A 181 2.99 0.70 18.06
CA ALA A 181 1.79 1.45 18.46
C ALA A 181 0.51 0.71 18.10
N LEU A 182 0.43 0.11 16.90
CA LEU A 182 -0.71 -0.73 16.52
C LEU A 182 -0.83 -1.94 17.46
N LYS A 183 0.27 -2.66 17.69
CA LYS A 183 0.30 -3.81 18.57
C LYS A 183 -0.15 -3.46 19.99
N ALA A 184 0.31 -2.34 20.55
CA ALA A 184 -0.10 -1.89 21.88
C ALA A 184 -1.61 -1.66 21.97
N TRP A 185 -2.18 -0.98 20.96
CA TRP A 185 -3.64 -0.77 20.91
C TRP A 185 -4.42 -2.08 20.78
N LEU A 186 -3.97 -3.00 19.91
CA LEU A 186 -4.64 -4.31 19.77
C LEU A 186 -4.53 -5.14 21.06
N THR A 187 -3.37 -5.12 21.74
CA THR A 187 -3.17 -5.81 23.02
C THR A 187 -4.11 -5.26 24.12
N GLU A 188 -4.33 -3.92 24.16
CA GLU A 188 -5.33 -3.31 25.07
C GLU A 188 -6.70 -3.92 24.81
N VAL A 189 -7.13 -3.97 23.54
CA VAL A 189 -8.44 -4.53 23.14
C VAL A 189 -8.54 -6.02 23.46
N GLU A 190 -7.52 -6.80 23.16
CA GLU A 190 -7.48 -8.25 23.41
C GLU A 190 -7.54 -8.56 24.91
N THR A 191 -6.91 -7.73 25.73
CA THR A 191 -6.94 -7.84 27.19
C THR A 191 -8.34 -7.56 27.75
N GLU A 192 -8.99 -6.49 27.26
CA GLU A 192 -10.37 -6.14 27.65
C GLU A 192 -11.38 -7.20 27.24
N GLU A 193 -11.28 -7.69 26.01
CA GLU A 193 -12.24 -8.66 25.43
C GLU A 193 -11.92 -10.12 25.77
N LYS A 194 -10.73 -10.39 26.30
CA LYS A 194 -10.21 -11.75 26.59
C LYS A 194 -10.24 -12.67 25.36
N CYS A 195 -9.99 -12.09 24.19
CA CYS A 195 -9.94 -12.79 22.91
C CYS A 195 -9.00 -12.08 21.94
N ARG A 196 -8.53 -12.80 20.90
CA ARG A 196 -7.59 -12.27 19.91
C ARG A 196 -8.32 -11.48 18.83
N VAL A 197 -7.63 -10.48 18.28
CA VAL A 197 -8.06 -9.76 17.07
C VAL A 197 -7.59 -10.52 15.84
N ASN A 198 -8.53 -11.06 15.06
CA ASN A 198 -8.25 -11.81 13.83
C ASN A 198 -8.16 -10.90 12.61
N ARG A 199 -8.85 -9.76 12.62
CA ARG A 199 -8.86 -8.83 11.48
C ARG A 199 -9.01 -7.39 11.96
N VAL A 200 -8.21 -6.52 11.36
CA VAL A 200 -8.33 -5.06 11.50
C VAL A 200 -8.85 -4.50 10.18
N TRP A 201 -10.00 -3.83 10.22
CA TRP A 201 -10.58 -3.17 9.06
C TRP A 201 -10.65 -1.66 9.31
N PHE A 202 -9.61 -0.98 8.93
CA PHE A 202 -9.57 0.48 8.93
C PHE A 202 -10.49 1.06 7.86
N LYS A 203 -11.00 2.26 8.11
CA LYS A 203 -11.93 2.96 7.22
C LYS A 203 -13.18 2.12 6.89
N TYR A 204 -13.73 1.50 7.93
CA TYR A 204 -14.96 0.74 7.82
C TYR A 204 -16.15 1.67 7.53
N LYS A 205 -16.89 1.42 6.46
CA LYS A 205 -17.92 2.33 5.91
C LYS A 205 -19.29 2.23 6.57
N LYS A 206 -19.39 1.65 7.76
CA LYS A 206 -20.69 1.46 8.47
C LYS A 206 -21.52 2.75 8.58
N TYR A 207 -20.86 3.87 8.80
CA TYR A 207 -21.50 5.18 8.98
C TYR A 207 -21.30 6.12 7.80
N GLY A 208 -21.08 5.56 6.61
CA GLY A 208 -20.74 6.28 5.40
C GLY A 208 -19.24 6.42 5.19
N TRP A 209 -18.86 6.65 3.94
CA TRP A 209 -17.47 6.75 3.55
C TRP A 209 -16.79 8.03 4.07
N HIS A 210 -17.51 9.17 4.09
CA HIS A 210 -16.98 10.43 4.58
C HIS A 210 -16.59 10.37 6.07
N ARG A 211 -17.25 9.53 6.84
CA ARG A 211 -16.95 9.31 8.26
C ARG A 211 -15.98 8.15 8.52
N SER A 212 -15.68 7.35 7.48
CA SER A 212 -14.86 6.14 7.60
C SER A 212 -13.42 6.35 8.08
N PRO A 213 -12.73 7.50 7.83
CA PRO A 213 -11.37 7.71 8.34
C PRO A 213 -11.22 7.46 9.84
N LEU A 214 -12.27 7.73 10.62
CA LEU A 214 -12.30 7.50 12.06
C LEU A 214 -13.13 6.27 12.46
N CYS A 215 -13.47 5.38 11.52
CA CYS A 215 -14.20 4.16 11.79
C CYS A 215 -13.31 2.93 11.57
N THR A 216 -13.08 2.14 12.61
CA THR A 216 -12.33 0.88 12.54
C THR A 216 -13.17 -0.25 13.12
N ARG A 217 -13.26 -1.36 12.37
CA ARG A 217 -13.85 -2.60 12.83
C ARG A 217 -12.73 -3.60 13.14
N LEU A 218 -12.85 -4.25 14.29
CA LEU A 218 -12.03 -5.38 14.68
C LEU A 218 -12.91 -6.63 14.71
N ASP A 219 -12.51 -7.69 14.01
CA ASP A 219 -13.16 -8.99 14.11
C ASP A 219 -12.36 -9.84 15.11
N LEU A 220 -13.04 -10.40 16.11
CA LEU A 220 -12.44 -11.17 17.18
C LEU A 220 -12.57 -12.68 16.90
N ASP A 221 -11.71 -13.50 17.48
CA ASP A 221 -11.68 -14.95 17.29
C ASP A 221 -12.90 -15.68 17.85
N ASN A 222 -13.63 -15.04 18.78
CA ASN A 222 -14.92 -15.53 19.29
C ASN A 222 -16.12 -15.17 18.40
N GLY A 223 -15.90 -14.62 17.20
CA GLY A 223 -16.92 -14.21 16.24
C GLY A 223 -17.58 -12.85 16.51
N LYS A 224 -17.23 -12.18 17.60
CA LYS A 224 -17.72 -10.82 17.87
C LYS A 224 -17.01 -9.79 17.00
N GLN A 225 -17.68 -8.66 16.79
CA GLN A 225 -17.12 -7.49 16.09
C GLN A 225 -17.12 -6.30 17.03
N LYS A 226 -15.98 -5.62 17.13
CA LYS A 226 -15.86 -4.37 17.87
C LYS A 226 -15.65 -3.22 16.88
N ILE A 227 -16.44 -2.14 17.04
CA ILE A 227 -16.38 -1.00 16.14
C ILE A 227 -15.98 0.23 16.95
N TYR A 228 -14.84 0.80 16.61
CA TYR A 228 -14.36 2.04 17.16
C TYR A 228 -14.69 3.17 16.19
N PHE A 229 -15.29 4.24 16.70
CA PHE A 229 -15.73 5.35 15.88
C PHE A 229 -15.44 6.69 16.56
N ASP A 230 -15.04 7.68 15.77
CA ASP A 230 -14.75 9.04 16.17
C ASP A 230 -13.82 9.12 17.39
N LYS A 231 -14.26 9.73 18.50
CA LYS A 231 -13.44 9.93 19.72
C LYS A 231 -12.95 8.62 20.36
N ASP A 232 -13.68 7.54 20.16
CA ASP A 232 -13.34 6.23 20.73
C ASP A 232 -12.28 5.49 19.89
N ASN A 233 -12.05 5.93 18.65
CA ASN A 233 -11.00 5.40 17.79
C ASN A 233 -9.66 6.07 18.10
N LYS A 234 -9.09 5.76 19.26
CA LYS A 234 -7.86 6.38 19.77
C LYS A 234 -6.69 6.27 18.78
N PHE A 235 -6.52 5.09 18.14
CA PHE A 235 -5.44 4.83 17.21
C PHE A 235 -5.53 5.72 15.95
N MET A 236 -6.69 5.72 15.27
CA MET A 236 -6.84 6.53 14.05
C MET A 236 -6.86 8.02 14.34
N ARG A 237 -7.40 8.47 15.46
CA ARG A 237 -7.29 9.87 15.87
C ARG A 237 -5.86 10.29 16.16
N GLY A 238 -5.11 9.46 16.89
CA GLY A 238 -3.69 9.66 17.14
C GLY A 238 -2.88 9.79 15.86
N TYR A 239 -3.23 9.00 14.83
CA TYR A 239 -2.61 9.07 13.51
C TYR A 239 -3.03 10.31 12.71
N ILE A 240 -4.35 10.49 12.48
CA ILE A 240 -4.86 11.47 11.50
C ILE A 240 -4.76 12.90 12.04
N HIS A 241 -5.13 13.12 13.31
CA HIS A 241 -5.21 14.49 13.87
C HIS A 241 -3.92 14.93 14.57
N TYR A 242 -3.20 13.97 15.18
CA TYR A 242 -2.07 14.32 16.05
C TYR A 242 -0.72 13.82 15.54
N HIS A 243 -0.70 12.95 14.49
CA HIS A 243 0.51 12.36 13.90
C HIS A 243 1.44 11.69 14.94
N LEU A 244 0.87 11.13 16.03
CA LEU A 244 1.63 10.67 17.21
C LEU A 244 2.57 9.50 16.91
N TYR A 245 2.22 8.65 15.94
CA TYR A 245 2.92 7.39 15.70
C TYR A 245 3.62 7.36 14.34
N ILE A 246 3.64 8.48 13.62
CA ILE A 246 4.20 8.54 12.27
C ILE A 246 5.71 8.39 12.32
N ARG A 247 6.26 7.58 11.42
CA ARG A 247 7.70 7.40 11.27
C ARG A 247 8.39 8.76 11.06
N PRO A 248 9.46 9.08 11.83
CA PRO A 248 10.13 10.40 11.72
C PRO A 248 10.51 10.79 10.30
N SER A 249 11.00 9.85 9.47
CA SER A 249 11.35 10.14 8.07
C SER A 249 10.15 10.48 7.17
N CYS A 250 8.91 10.22 7.59
CA CYS A 250 7.72 10.59 6.84
C CYS A 250 7.34 12.07 6.97
N THR A 251 7.84 12.76 8.00
CA THR A 251 7.59 14.20 8.18
C THR A 251 8.33 15.05 7.15
N HIS A 252 9.47 14.56 6.65
CA HIS A 252 10.29 15.18 5.60
C HIS A 252 10.43 14.25 4.39
N CYS A 253 9.30 13.64 3.97
CA CYS A 253 9.30 12.63 2.92
C CYS A 253 9.53 13.26 1.55
N ALA A 254 10.60 12.84 0.85
CA ALA A 254 10.90 13.27 -0.51
C ALA A 254 9.95 12.68 -1.57
N PHE A 255 9.07 11.76 -1.18
CA PHE A 255 8.10 11.09 -2.05
C PHE A 255 6.67 11.58 -1.82
N LYS A 256 6.48 12.74 -1.16
CA LYS A 256 5.18 13.43 -1.13
C LYS A 256 5.01 14.24 -2.42
N GLY A 257 3.77 14.31 -2.89
CA GLY A 257 3.42 14.98 -4.16
C GLY A 257 2.86 13.99 -5.17
N LEU A 258 2.85 14.34 -6.44
CA LEU A 258 2.25 13.55 -7.53
C LEU A 258 3.28 13.01 -8.52
N ASP A 259 4.51 13.50 -8.48
CA ASP A 259 5.58 13.19 -9.42
C ASP A 259 6.55 12.12 -8.86
N HIS A 260 6.06 10.88 -8.78
CA HIS A 260 6.88 9.77 -8.24
C HIS A 260 7.28 8.72 -9.28
N GLY A 261 6.90 8.91 -10.56
CA GLY A 261 7.19 7.95 -11.61
C GLY A 261 6.47 6.62 -11.44
N THR A 262 5.21 6.61 -11.00
CA THR A 262 4.33 5.43 -10.98
C THR A 262 3.46 5.40 -12.23
N ASP A 263 3.01 4.20 -12.64
CA ASP A 263 2.11 4.06 -13.78
C ASP A 263 0.68 4.49 -13.42
N VAL A 264 0.27 4.17 -12.19
CA VAL A 264 -1.04 4.53 -11.64
C VAL A 264 -0.90 4.94 -10.18
N MET A 265 -1.49 6.08 -9.82
CA MET A 265 -1.61 6.54 -8.44
C MET A 265 -3.06 6.51 -8.00
N LEU A 266 -3.31 6.06 -6.78
CA LEU A 266 -4.63 5.97 -6.17
C LEU A 266 -4.76 6.93 -4.99
N ALA A 267 -5.98 7.44 -4.78
CA ALA A 267 -6.32 8.14 -3.56
C ALA A 267 -7.81 8.04 -3.25
N ASP A 268 -8.21 8.52 -2.08
CA ASP A 268 -9.59 8.89 -1.81
C ASP A 268 -9.89 10.22 -2.50
N PHE A 269 -10.99 10.32 -3.22
CA PHE A 269 -11.38 11.56 -3.88
C PHE A 269 -12.25 12.43 -2.96
N TRP A 270 -11.62 13.05 -1.98
CA TRP A 270 -12.32 13.99 -1.10
C TRP A 270 -12.73 15.26 -1.83
N GLY A 271 -13.89 15.81 -1.45
CA GLY A 271 -14.38 17.10 -1.99
C GLY A 271 -15.18 17.00 -3.29
N LEU A 272 -15.39 15.81 -3.85
CA LEU A 272 -16.24 15.65 -5.02
C LEU A 272 -17.70 15.90 -4.67
N GLN A 273 -18.29 16.99 -5.18
CA GLN A 273 -19.64 17.46 -4.79
C GLN A 273 -20.79 16.52 -5.14
N SER A 274 -20.61 15.63 -6.13
CA SER A 274 -21.66 14.73 -6.64
C SER A 274 -21.46 13.26 -6.22
N ALA A 275 -20.51 12.97 -5.31
CA ALA A 275 -20.25 11.63 -4.85
C ALA A 275 -21.29 11.18 -3.82
N ASP A 276 -21.75 9.94 -3.96
CA ASP A 276 -22.48 9.29 -2.90
C ASP A 276 -21.53 8.91 -1.73
N ASP A 277 -22.07 8.51 -0.58
CA ASP A 277 -21.29 8.20 0.62
C ASP A 277 -20.79 6.73 0.66
N ASN A 278 -20.58 6.11 -0.51
CA ASN A 278 -20.11 4.72 -0.63
C ASN A 278 -18.60 4.63 -0.96
N GLY A 279 -17.96 5.76 -1.23
CA GLY A 279 -16.54 5.86 -1.58
C GLY A 279 -16.30 6.07 -3.08
N THR A 280 -15.43 7.04 -3.36
CA THR A 280 -14.95 7.34 -4.71
C THR A 280 -13.43 7.40 -4.68
N SER A 281 -12.79 6.66 -5.56
CA SER A 281 -11.34 6.71 -5.74
C SER A 281 -10.95 7.80 -6.73
N LEU A 282 -9.90 8.54 -6.41
CA LEU A 282 -9.12 9.26 -7.39
C LEU A 282 -8.14 8.27 -8.01
N VAL A 283 -8.13 8.19 -9.33
CA VAL A 283 -7.13 7.46 -10.12
C VAL A 283 -6.38 8.45 -10.98
N ILE A 284 -5.06 8.54 -10.81
CA ILE A 284 -4.18 9.31 -11.68
C ILE A 284 -3.38 8.32 -12.50
N VAL A 285 -3.53 8.39 -13.81
CA VAL A 285 -2.81 7.58 -14.78
C VAL A 285 -1.61 8.39 -15.27
N ASN A 286 -0.40 7.92 -15.03
CA ASN A 286 0.83 8.67 -15.26
C ASN A 286 1.69 8.13 -16.41
N SER A 287 1.33 7.00 -17.02
CA SER A 287 2.12 6.38 -18.08
C SER A 287 1.24 5.73 -19.15
N LYS A 288 1.85 5.44 -20.30
CA LYS A 288 1.19 4.67 -21.37
C LYS A 288 0.75 3.29 -20.88
N LYS A 289 1.57 2.58 -20.08
CA LYS A 289 1.23 1.27 -19.49
C LYS A 289 0.04 1.38 -18.54
N GLY A 290 0.06 2.39 -17.67
CA GLY A 290 -1.05 2.66 -16.75
C GLY A 290 -2.34 2.94 -17.50
N ASN A 291 -2.29 3.72 -18.59
CA ASN A 291 -3.45 4.03 -19.41
C ASN A 291 -4.01 2.80 -20.13
N GLN A 292 -3.14 1.96 -20.68
CA GLN A 292 -3.57 0.71 -21.31
C GLN A 292 -4.30 -0.22 -20.33
N LEU A 293 -3.79 -0.30 -19.10
CA LEU A 293 -4.41 -1.11 -18.06
C LEU A 293 -5.75 -0.48 -17.57
N PHE A 294 -5.79 0.86 -17.44
CA PHE A 294 -7.02 1.56 -17.06
C PHE A 294 -8.13 1.38 -18.08
N GLU A 295 -7.84 1.51 -19.38
CA GLU A 295 -8.84 1.30 -20.43
C GLU A 295 -9.42 -0.13 -20.44
N LYS A 296 -8.65 -1.16 -20.07
CA LYS A 296 -9.15 -2.54 -19.95
C LYS A 296 -10.17 -2.73 -18.82
N ILE A 297 -10.02 -1.99 -17.73
CA ILE A 297 -10.93 -2.11 -16.57
C ILE A 297 -12.09 -1.12 -16.58
N LYS A 298 -12.10 -0.17 -17.50
CA LYS A 298 -13.05 0.95 -17.55
C LYS A 298 -14.50 0.48 -17.64
N GLU A 299 -14.75 -0.64 -18.30
CA GLU A 299 -16.09 -1.24 -18.38
C GLU A 299 -16.62 -1.72 -17.02
N ASN A 300 -15.75 -2.04 -16.07
CA ASN A 300 -16.10 -2.48 -14.71
C ASN A 300 -16.28 -1.31 -13.74
N LEU A 301 -16.03 -0.08 -14.22
CA LEU A 301 -16.04 1.13 -13.42
C LEU A 301 -17.13 2.10 -13.88
N TYR A 302 -17.68 2.85 -12.93
CA TYR A 302 -18.15 4.18 -13.22
C TYR A 302 -16.95 5.11 -13.17
N SER A 303 -16.70 5.86 -14.24
CA SER A 303 -15.52 6.74 -14.34
C SER A 303 -15.92 8.08 -14.96
N ARG A 304 -15.38 9.16 -14.40
CA ARG A 304 -15.47 10.51 -14.92
C ARG A 304 -14.08 11.14 -14.89
N GLU A 305 -13.66 11.68 -16.03
CA GLU A 305 -12.41 12.44 -16.09
C GLU A 305 -12.57 13.76 -15.32
N GLU A 306 -11.60 14.12 -14.54
CA GLU A 306 -11.58 15.29 -13.68
C GLU A 306 -10.30 16.10 -13.95
N ASP A 307 -10.45 17.41 -14.00
CA ASP A 307 -9.29 18.30 -14.01
C ASP A 307 -8.72 18.39 -12.59
N PHE A 308 -7.47 18.03 -12.44
CA PHE A 308 -6.75 18.04 -11.16
C PHE A 308 -5.76 19.21 -11.06
N SER A 309 -5.88 20.21 -11.93
CA SER A 309 -5.04 21.41 -11.94
C SER A 309 -5.32 22.34 -10.74
#